data_e3b5cd7d84c65f907d75d6e236ade97d
#
_entry.id   e3b5cd7d84c65f907d75d6e236ade97d
#
_cell.length_a   1.000
_cell.length_b   1.000
_cell.length_c   1.000
_cell.angle_alpha   90.00
_cell.angle_beta   90.00
_cell.angle_gamma   90.00
#
_symmetry.space_group_name_H-M   'P 1'
#
loop_
_entity.id
_entity.type
_entity.pdbx_description
1 polymer ?
#
loop_
_entity_poly.entity_id
_entity_poly.type
_entity_poly.pdbx_seq_one_letter_code
_entity_poly.pdbx_strand_id
1 'polypeptide(L)'
;MPSRELPYPVFDADNHFYEPKEALTQFVPDHRKGVIDYIDINGRTKIVVRKRITDYIPNPTFEVVARPGAQEEYFRSGAHGKSYREVMGKPIKSIPAFRDPAARVEVMDGLALDYTIMFPTLASLVEERMKDDPELILDMIHALNQWMYETWRFDYEGRIFSTPVINLSIVDRALEELEWCLARGAKTVLVRPAPVPGFRGTRSMGLPEFDPFWQACVQAGIPVCMHASDSGYAQYLDDWEPADEYLPFKPTAF
;
A
#
# COMPACT_ATOMS: atom_id res chain seq x y z
N MET A 1 20.54 -20.87 -6.25
CA MET A 1 21.52 -20.83 -5.15
C MET A 1 21.14 -21.94 -4.20
N PRO A 2 22.06 -22.62 -3.49
CA PRO A 2 21.63 -23.58 -2.49
C PRO A 2 20.80 -22.84 -1.42
N SER A 3 19.66 -23.43 -1.05
CA SER A 3 18.82 -22.93 0.03
C SER A 3 19.66 -22.83 1.31
N ARG A 4 19.74 -21.64 1.88
CA ARG A 4 20.44 -21.42 3.14
C ARG A 4 19.51 -21.90 4.26
N GLU A 5 19.65 -23.14 4.70
CA GLU A 5 18.93 -23.61 5.88
C GLU A 5 19.42 -22.80 7.10
N LEU A 6 18.51 -22.03 7.67
CA LEU A 6 18.72 -21.36 8.94
C LEU A 6 18.14 -22.21 10.06
N PRO A 7 18.74 -22.21 11.27
CA PRO A 7 18.27 -23.04 12.38
C PRO A 7 16.98 -22.48 13.06
N TYR A 8 16.36 -21.47 12.46
CA TYR A 8 15.15 -20.80 12.94
C TYR A 8 14.33 -20.30 11.76
N PRO A 9 13.01 -20.18 11.90
CA PRO A 9 12.17 -19.59 10.87
C PRO A 9 12.45 -18.11 10.68
N VAL A 10 12.36 -17.63 9.44
CA VAL A 10 12.54 -16.22 9.06
C VAL A 10 11.21 -15.63 8.65
N PHE A 11 10.86 -14.53 9.25
CA PHE A 11 9.65 -13.78 8.99
C PHE A 11 10.01 -12.39 8.42
N ASP A 12 9.58 -12.11 7.20
CA ASP A 12 9.68 -10.79 6.58
C ASP A 12 8.41 -10.00 6.88
N ALA A 13 8.54 -8.98 7.72
CA ALA A 13 7.41 -8.18 8.19
C ALA A 13 7.15 -6.92 7.35
N ASP A 14 7.91 -6.70 6.27
CA ASP A 14 7.80 -5.51 5.43
C ASP A 14 8.04 -5.85 3.96
N ASN A 15 7.05 -6.45 3.35
CA ASN A 15 7.09 -6.83 1.94
C ASN A 15 5.88 -6.26 1.19
N HIS A 16 6.00 -6.09 -0.12
CA HIS A 16 4.97 -5.49 -0.95
C HIS A 16 4.63 -6.34 -2.17
N PHE A 17 3.37 -6.29 -2.57
CA PHE A 17 2.96 -6.65 -3.92
C PHE A 17 2.67 -5.37 -4.73
N TYR A 18 2.71 -5.50 -6.05
CA TYR A 18 2.42 -4.39 -6.96
C TYR A 18 1.09 -4.60 -7.64
N GLU A 19 0.18 -3.67 -7.41
CA GLU A 19 -1.16 -3.70 -7.97
C GLU A 19 -1.14 -3.42 -9.47
N PRO A 20 -1.71 -4.28 -10.31
CA PRO A 20 -2.04 -3.93 -11.68
C PRO A 20 -3.23 -2.96 -11.72
N LYS A 21 -3.56 -2.44 -12.90
CA LYS A 21 -4.67 -1.49 -13.06
C LYS A 21 -5.99 -2.04 -12.54
N GLU A 22 -6.20 -3.33 -12.71
CA GLU A 22 -7.40 -4.06 -12.31
C GLU A 22 -7.64 -4.02 -10.80
N ALA A 23 -6.59 -3.92 -9.99
CA ALA A 23 -6.70 -3.87 -8.54
C ALA A 23 -7.57 -2.72 -8.02
N LEU A 24 -7.54 -1.58 -8.71
CA LEU A 24 -8.29 -0.39 -8.34
C LEU A 24 -9.53 -0.14 -9.24
N THR A 25 -9.84 -1.05 -10.16
CA THR A 25 -10.93 -0.82 -11.13
C THR A 25 -11.87 -2.01 -11.31
N GLN A 26 -11.42 -3.24 -11.03
CA GLN A 26 -12.17 -4.47 -11.36
C GLN A 26 -13.45 -4.64 -10.54
N PHE A 27 -13.38 -4.43 -9.23
CA PHE A 27 -14.49 -4.67 -8.30
C PHE A 27 -15.20 -3.39 -7.86
N VAL A 28 -14.88 -2.28 -8.51
CA VAL A 28 -15.50 -1.00 -8.20
C VAL A 28 -16.99 -1.03 -8.55
N PRO A 29 -17.89 -0.62 -7.63
CA PRO A 29 -19.31 -0.55 -7.90
C PRO A 29 -19.63 0.33 -9.12
N ASP A 30 -20.69 0.01 -9.88
CA ASP A 30 -21.02 0.70 -11.13
C ASP A 30 -21.15 2.22 -10.97
N HIS A 31 -21.74 2.67 -9.88
CA HIS A 31 -21.92 4.10 -9.59
C HIS A 31 -20.62 4.84 -9.23
N ARG A 32 -19.52 4.11 -9.00
CA ARG A 32 -18.18 4.65 -8.71
C ARG A 32 -17.19 4.47 -9.87
N LYS A 33 -17.58 3.81 -10.95
CA LYS A 33 -16.71 3.63 -12.13
C LYS A 33 -16.21 4.97 -12.66
N GLY A 34 -14.94 5.01 -13.06
CA GLY A 34 -14.28 6.23 -13.54
C GLY A 34 -13.79 7.20 -12.45
N VAL A 35 -13.94 6.85 -11.17
CA VAL A 35 -13.32 7.61 -10.07
C VAL A 35 -11.80 7.48 -10.11
N ILE A 36 -11.31 6.25 -10.36
CA ILE A 36 -9.91 5.98 -10.68
C ILE A 36 -9.83 5.57 -12.14
N ASP A 37 -8.87 6.16 -12.85
CA ASP A 37 -8.59 5.88 -14.24
C ASP A 37 -7.08 5.91 -14.51
N TYR A 38 -6.66 5.34 -15.64
CA TYR A 38 -5.28 5.31 -16.07
C TYR A 38 -5.18 5.94 -17.46
N ILE A 39 -4.37 6.96 -17.59
CA ILE A 39 -4.13 7.65 -18.87
C ILE A 39 -2.66 7.57 -19.27
N ASP A 40 -2.38 7.61 -20.55
CA ASP A 40 -1.02 7.74 -21.05
C ASP A 40 -0.72 9.19 -21.40
N ILE A 41 0.38 9.70 -20.88
CA ILE A 41 0.90 11.02 -21.22
C ILE A 41 2.35 10.85 -21.64
N ASN A 42 2.62 11.10 -22.92
CA ASN A 42 3.96 10.99 -23.50
C ASN A 42 4.63 9.61 -23.23
N GLY A 43 3.87 8.52 -23.38
CA GLY A 43 4.36 7.16 -23.18
C GLY A 43 4.56 6.79 -21.69
N ARG A 44 3.96 7.54 -20.77
CA ARG A 44 3.97 7.25 -19.34
C ARG A 44 2.55 7.13 -18.83
N THR A 45 2.24 5.99 -18.23
CA THR A 45 0.95 5.81 -17.56
C THR A 45 0.90 6.64 -16.28
N LYS A 46 -0.20 7.34 -16.07
CA LYS A 46 -0.52 8.11 -14.86
C LYS A 46 -1.83 7.62 -14.29
N ILE A 47 -1.95 7.67 -12.96
CA ILE A 47 -3.24 7.47 -12.29
C ILE A 47 -3.97 8.81 -12.24
N VAL A 48 -5.24 8.75 -12.58
CA VAL A 48 -6.18 9.86 -12.42
C VAL A 48 -7.16 9.48 -11.32
N VAL A 49 -7.24 10.30 -10.28
CA VAL A 49 -8.20 10.14 -9.19
C VAL A 49 -9.14 11.34 -9.21
N ARG A 50 -10.45 11.10 -9.36
CA ARG A 50 -11.47 12.17 -9.41
C ARG A 50 -11.09 13.27 -10.40
N LYS A 51 -10.68 12.88 -11.62
CA LYS A 51 -10.24 13.77 -12.72
C LYS A 51 -8.96 14.57 -12.44
N ARG A 52 -8.20 14.23 -11.41
CA ARG A 52 -6.89 14.84 -11.12
C ARG A 52 -5.80 13.81 -11.29
N ILE A 53 -4.76 14.17 -12.05
CA ILE A 53 -3.55 13.35 -12.17
C ILE A 53 -2.83 13.34 -10.83
N THR A 54 -2.31 12.20 -10.44
CA THR A 54 -1.45 12.08 -9.27
C THR A 54 -0.08 11.56 -9.67
N ASP A 55 0.94 12.21 -9.15
CA ASP A 55 2.35 11.86 -9.35
C ASP A 55 2.99 11.26 -8.08
N TYR A 56 2.19 10.96 -7.04
CA TYR A 56 2.68 10.34 -5.80
C TYR A 56 3.46 9.06 -6.06
N ILE A 57 2.96 8.21 -6.97
CA ILE A 57 3.69 7.05 -7.48
C ILE A 57 4.05 7.31 -8.96
N PRO A 58 5.33 7.54 -9.28
CA PRO A 58 5.75 7.90 -10.64
C PRO A 58 5.53 6.81 -11.69
N ASN A 59 5.50 5.53 -11.27
CA ASN A 59 5.30 4.35 -12.12
C ASN A 59 4.18 3.47 -11.55
N PRO A 60 2.92 3.88 -11.69
CA PRO A 60 1.80 3.23 -11.04
C PRO A 60 1.41 1.86 -11.66
N THR A 61 2.05 1.45 -12.73
CA THR A 61 1.85 0.12 -13.33
C THR A 61 2.91 -0.88 -12.91
N PHE A 62 3.97 -0.42 -12.26
CA PHE A 62 5.09 -1.26 -11.78
C PHE A 62 5.64 -2.24 -12.84
N GLU A 63 5.64 -1.87 -14.12
CA GLU A 63 6.24 -2.68 -15.19
C GLU A 63 7.75 -2.77 -15.06
N VAL A 64 8.33 -1.71 -14.52
CA VAL A 64 9.73 -1.64 -14.15
C VAL A 64 9.83 -1.16 -12.70
N VAL A 65 10.84 -1.64 -12.00
CA VAL A 65 11.05 -1.36 -10.58
C VAL A 65 12.51 -0.99 -10.33
N ALA A 66 12.80 -0.42 -9.17
CA ALA A 66 14.17 -0.14 -8.77
C ALA A 66 14.97 -1.46 -8.68
N ARG A 67 16.25 -1.40 -9.04
CA ARG A 67 17.14 -2.55 -8.86
C ARG A 67 17.33 -2.84 -7.36
N PRO A 68 17.48 -4.11 -6.97
CA PRO A 68 17.80 -4.46 -5.58
C PRO A 68 19.06 -3.72 -5.08
N GLY A 69 19.02 -3.26 -3.84
CA GLY A 69 20.14 -2.55 -3.21
C GLY A 69 20.31 -1.07 -3.60
N ALA A 70 19.51 -0.54 -4.54
CA ALA A 70 19.64 0.86 -4.97
C ALA A 70 19.41 1.86 -3.84
N GLN A 71 18.40 1.64 -2.98
CA GLN A 71 18.17 2.49 -1.82
C GLN A 71 19.29 2.40 -0.78
N GLU A 72 19.83 1.21 -0.54
CA GLU A 72 20.96 1.02 0.35
C GLU A 72 22.17 1.84 -0.10
N GLU A 73 22.47 1.80 -1.39
CA GLU A 73 23.54 2.61 -1.98
C GLU A 73 23.31 4.10 -1.76
N TYR A 74 22.07 4.57 -1.97
CA TYR A 74 21.70 5.97 -1.74
C TYR A 74 21.92 6.39 -0.28
N PHE A 75 21.46 5.60 0.68
CA PHE A 75 21.57 5.95 2.10
C PHE A 75 22.98 5.77 2.68
N ARG A 76 23.75 4.80 2.20
CA ARG A 76 25.15 4.62 2.64
C ARG A 76 26.09 5.67 2.10
N SER A 77 25.97 5.99 0.84
CA SER A 77 26.93 6.88 0.16
C SER A 77 26.49 8.34 0.14
N GLY A 78 25.23 8.61 0.44
CA GLY A 78 24.61 9.89 0.15
C GLY A 78 24.48 10.13 -1.36
N ALA A 79 23.84 11.19 -1.73
CA ALA A 79 23.70 11.53 -3.15
C ALA A 79 25.00 12.02 -3.81
N HIS A 80 25.97 12.53 -3.02
CA HIS A 80 27.23 13.10 -3.50
C HIS A 80 27.09 14.01 -4.74
N GLY A 81 26.04 14.84 -4.76
CA GLY A 81 25.72 15.72 -5.89
C GLY A 81 25.04 15.01 -7.08
N LYS A 82 24.73 13.73 -6.98
CA LYS A 82 23.94 13.01 -7.98
C LYS A 82 22.47 13.13 -7.69
N SER A 83 21.64 13.17 -8.74
CA SER A 83 20.19 13.04 -8.59
C SER A 83 19.80 11.65 -8.06
N TYR A 84 18.63 11.53 -7.43
CA TYR A 84 18.10 10.25 -7.00
C TYR A 84 18.05 9.22 -8.16
N ARG A 85 17.68 9.65 -9.36
CA ARG A 85 17.63 8.81 -10.56
C ARG A 85 19.00 8.25 -10.93
N GLU A 86 20.07 9.03 -10.81
CA GLU A 86 21.43 8.58 -11.11
C GLU A 86 21.93 7.55 -10.10
N VAL A 87 21.58 7.72 -8.82
CA VAL A 87 21.93 6.74 -7.78
C VAL A 87 21.14 5.45 -7.92
N MET A 88 19.83 5.54 -8.18
CA MET A 88 18.97 4.38 -8.38
C MET A 88 19.34 3.54 -9.61
N GLY A 89 20.03 4.16 -10.59
CA GLY A 89 20.48 3.49 -11.80
C GLY A 89 19.34 3.05 -12.72
N LYS A 90 19.64 2.09 -13.62
CA LYS A 90 18.62 1.59 -14.55
C LYS A 90 17.62 0.69 -13.83
N PRO A 91 16.32 0.94 -14.00
CA PRO A 91 15.29 0.06 -13.45
C PRO A 91 15.37 -1.34 -14.09
N ILE A 92 14.91 -2.34 -13.36
CA ILE A 92 14.76 -3.70 -13.85
C ILE A 92 13.28 -3.98 -14.20
N LYS A 93 13.05 -4.93 -15.09
CA LYS A 93 11.69 -5.39 -15.40
C LYS A 93 11.11 -6.10 -14.18
N SER A 94 9.83 -5.82 -13.90
CA SER A 94 9.07 -6.51 -12.86
C SER A 94 9.05 -8.02 -13.10
N ILE A 95 9.17 -8.80 -12.03
CA ILE A 95 9.11 -10.27 -12.09
C ILE A 95 7.72 -10.77 -11.66
N PRO A 96 7.29 -11.97 -12.06
CA PRO A 96 5.97 -12.52 -11.70
C PRO A 96 5.70 -12.51 -10.19
N ALA A 97 6.71 -12.78 -9.37
CA ALA A 97 6.62 -12.82 -7.91
C ALA A 97 6.12 -11.51 -7.26
N PHE A 98 6.09 -10.40 -7.99
CA PHE A 98 5.53 -9.15 -7.49
C PHE A 98 4.01 -9.04 -7.66
N ARG A 99 3.39 -10.00 -8.38
CA ARG A 99 1.96 -9.99 -8.73
C ARG A 99 1.25 -11.32 -8.55
N ASP A 100 1.99 -12.38 -8.27
CA ASP A 100 1.48 -13.74 -8.17
C ASP A 100 2.01 -14.43 -6.92
N PRO A 101 1.12 -14.96 -6.04
CA PRO A 101 1.54 -15.55 -4.78
C PRO A 101 2.33 -16.84 -4.95
N ALA A 102 2.03 -17.68 -5.95
CA ALA A 102 2.79 -18.91 -6.15
C ALA A 102 4.22 -18.61 -6.59
N ALA A 103 4.39 -17.69 -7.55
CA ALA A 103 5.71 -17.22 -7.94
C ALA A 103 6.47 -16.52 -6.77
N ARG A 104 5.72 -15.88 -5.86
CA ARG A 104 6.31 -15.28 -4.65
C ARG A 104 6.85 -16.34 -3.70
N VAL A 105 6.12 -17.42 -3.48
CA VAL A 105 6.59 -18.56 -2.65
C VAL A 105 7.90 -19.12 -3.19
N GLU A 106 8.05 -19.30 -4.50
CA GLU A 106 9.30 -19.76 -5.11
C GLU A 106 10.50 -18.81 -4.80
N VAL A 107 10.25 -17.49 -4.83
CA VAL A 107 11.27 -16.49 -4.47
C VAL A 107 11.58 -16.54 -2.97
N MET A 108 10.58 -16.72 -2.11
CA MET A 108 10.76 -16.87 -0.66
C MET A 108 11.63 -18.08 -0.35
N ASP A 109 11.39 -19.22 -1.00
CA ASP A 109 12.21 -20.43 -0.85
C ASP A 109 13.67 -20.15 -1.23
N GLY A 110 13.91 -19.45 -2.34
CA GLY A 110 15.25 -19.05 -2.77
C GLY A 110 15.96 -18.09 -1.83
N LEU A 111 15.21 -17.33 -1.02
CA LEU A 111 15.72 -16.37 -0.02
C LEU A 111 15.76 -16.96 1.40
N ALA A 112 15.33 -18.20 1.62
CA ALA A 112 15.15 -18.83 2.92
C ALA A 112 14.18 -18.05 3.84
N LEU A 113 13.10 -17.54 3.27
CA LEU A 113 12.01 -16.88 3.99
C LEU A 113 10.88 -17.87 4.22
N ASP A 114 10.48 -18.07 5.46
CA ASP A 114 9.37 -18.96 5.82
C ASP A 114 8.02 -18.24 5.69
N TYR A 115 7.96 -17.01 6.16
CA TYR A 115 6.73 -16.21 6.24
C TYR A 115 6.94 -14.77 5.79
N THR A 116 5.88 -14.15 5.31
CA THR A 116 5.89 -12.71 5.01
C THR A 116 4.52 -12.06 5.24
N ILE A 117 4.54 -10.80 5.71
CA ILE A 117 3.42 -9.88 5.58
C ILE A 117 3.56 -9.14 4.24
N MET A 118 2.46 -9.03 3.49
CA MET A 118 2.43 -8.36 2.20
C MET A 118 1.51 -7.14 2.25
N PHE A 119 2.08 -5.97 2.00
CA PHE A 119 1.35 -4.70 1.98
C PHE A 119 0.96 -4.29 0.55
N PRO A 120 -0.22 -3.68 0.37
CA PRO A 120 -0.55 -2.97 -0.86
C PRO A 120 0.29 -1.70 -0.99
N THR A 121 0.70 -1.37 -2.21
CA THR A 121 1.55 -0.18 -2.48
C THR A 121 0.70 1.07 -2.79
N LEU A 122 -0.49 0.89 -3.39
CA LEU A 122 -1.34 2.00 -3.85
C LEU A 122 -2.48 2.38 -2.90
N ALA A 123 -2.73 1.62 -1.84
CA ALA A 123 -3.90 1.82 -0.97
C ALA A 123 -3.96 3.23 -0.36
N SER A 124 -2.85 3.73 0.19
CA SER A 124 -2.81 5.04 0.83
C SER A 124 -3.04 6.21 -0.13
N LEU A 125 -2.72 6.01 -1.43
CA LEU A 125 -3.04 6.96 -2.48
C LEU A 125 -4.56 7.15 -2.59
N VAL A 126 -5.32 6.05 -2.58
CA VAL A 126 -6.79 6.09 -2.63
C VAL A 126 -7.33 6.89 -1.46
N GLU A 127 -6.91 6.55 -0.25
CA GLU A 127 -7.39 7.19 0.97
C GLU A 127 -7.09 8.70 1.00
N GLU A 128 -5.87 9.11 0.67
CA GLU A 128 -5.49 10.53 0.70
C GLU A 128 -6.22 11.35 -0.36
N ARG A 129 -6.34 10.83 -1.58
CA ARG A 129 -6.96 11.58 -2.69
C ARG A 129 -8.50 11.65 -2.62
N MET A 130 -9.11 10.89 -1.72
CA MET A 130 -10.57 10.84 -1.53
C MET A 130 -11.00 11.23 -0.10
N LYS A 131 -10.10 11.79 0.71
CA LYS A 131 -10.34 12.06 2.15
C LYS A 131 -11.52 12.98 2.46
N ASP A 132 -12.00 13.71 1.49
CA ASP A 132 -13.19 14.56 1.58
C ASP A 132 -14.53 13.84 1.30
N ASP A 133 -14.47 12.54 0.93
CA ASP A 133 -15.64 11.69 0.65
C ASP A 133 -15.47 10.31 1.32
N PRO A 134 -15.83 10.18 2.62
CA PRO A 134 -15.67 8.94 3.36
C PRO A 134 -16.38 7.73 2.75
N GLU A 135 -17.57 7.90 2.19
CA GLU A 135 -18.30 6.80 1.54
C GLU A 135 -17.55 6.30 0.29
N LEU A 136 -16.99 7.22 -0.49
CA LEU A 136 -16.20 6.85 -1.65
C LEU A 136 -14.95 6.06 -1.25
N ILE A 137 -14.23 6.49 -0.20
CA ILE A 137 -13.06 5.75 0.29
C ILE A 137 -13.45 4.31 0.61
N LEU A 138 -14.54 4.11 1.37
CA LEU A 138 -14.97 2.79 1.81
C LEU A 138 -15.33 1.89 0.63
N ASP A 139 -16.06 2.41 -0.36
CA ASP A 139 -16.38 1.65 -1.58
C ASP A 139 -15.11 1.25 -2.36
N MET A 140 -14.14 2.16 -2.47
CA MET A 140 -12.89 1.89 -3.20
C MET A 140 -11.97 0.94 -2.44
N ILE A 141 -11.90 1.04 -1.11
CA ILE A 141 -11.11 0.15 -0.26
C ILE A 141 -11.71 -1.26 -0.27
N HIS A 142 -13.04 -1.40 -0.18
CA HIS A 142 -13.66 -2.72 -0.31
C HIS A 142 -13.33 -3.37 -1.66
N ALA A 143 -13.41 -2.62 -2.76
CA ALA A 143 -13.05 -3.12 -4.08
C ALA A 143 -11.58 -3.59 -4.17
N LEU A 144 -10.65 -2.84 -3.55
CA LEU A 144 -9.24 -3.22 -3.45
C LEU A 144 -9.05 -4.49 -2.61
N ASN A 145 -9.70 -4.59 -1.45
CA ASN A 145 -9.64 -5.76 -0.59
C ASN A 145 -10.22 -7.00 -1.27
N GLN A 146 -11.29 -6.85 -2.04
CA GLN A 146 -11.85 -7.93 -2.83
C GLN A 146 -10.86 -8.41 -3.90
N TRP A 147 -10.22 -7.49 -4.65
CA TRP A 147 -9.16 -7.86 -5.59
C TRP A 147 -7.99 -8.56 -4.88
N MET A 148 -7.57 -8.05 -3.74
CA MET A 148 -6.49 -8.65 -2.95
C MET A 148 -6.83 -10.08 -2.53
N TYR A 149 -8.06 -10.31 -2.04
CA TYR A 149 -8.52 -11.63 -1.68
C TYR A 149 -8.56 -12.58 -2.88
N GLU A 150 -9.07 -12.14 -4.03
CA GLU A 150 -9.18 -12.99 -5.23
C GLU A 150 -7.81 -13.34 -5.81
N THR A 151 -6.84 -12.43 -5.73
CA THR A 151 -5.51 -12.60 -6.35
C THR A 151 -4.49 -13.21 -5.38
N TRP A 152 -4.41 -12.70 -4.16
CA TRP A 152 -3.37 -13.04 -3.20
C TRP A 152 -3.85 -13.94 -2.06
N ARG A 153 -5.16 -14.00 -1.80
CA ARG A 153 -5.76 -14.44 -0.54
C ARG A 153 -5.27 -13.59 0.64
N PHE A 154 -5.93 -13.68 1.80
CA PHE A 154 -5.43 -13.04 3.03
C PHE A 154 -4.47 -13.94 3.79
N ASP A 155 -4.55 -15.25 3.52
CA ASP A 155 -3.63 -16.27 4.00
C ASP A 155 -3.38 -17.23 2.82
N TYR A 156 -2.20 -17.13 2.20
CA TYR A 156 -1.81 -18.01 1.13
C TYR A 156 -0.83 -19.06 1.66
N GLU A 157 -1.28 -20.31 1.72
CA GLU A 157 -0.53 -21.49 2.17
C GLU A 157 0.10 -21.37 3.58
N GLY A 158 -0.45 -20.52 4.46
CA GLY A 158 0.10 -20.24 5.79
C GLY A 158 1.46 -19.54 5.75
N ARG A 159 1.86 -18.97 4.63
CA ARG A 159 3.18 -18.35 4.40
C ARG A 159 3.13 -16.88 4.02
N ILE A 160 2.14 -16.48 3.22
CA ILE A 160 1.96 -15.09 2.80
C ILE A 160 0.70 -14.55 3.46
N PHE A 161 0.84 -13.50 4.25
CA PHE A 161 -0.26 -12.83 4.94
C PHE A 161 -0.47 -11.45 4.33
N SER A 162 -1.44 -11.33 3.41
CA SER A 162 -1.79 -10.04 2.82
C SER A 162 -2.60 -9.21 3.81
N THR A 163 -2.34 -7.91 3.84
CA THR A 163 -2.95 -6.98 4.79
C THR A 163 -4.13 -6.23 4.15
N PRO A 164 -5.38 -6.69 4.31
CA PRO A 164 -6.51 -5.91 3.86
C PRO A 164 -6.56 -4.56 4.58
N VAL A 165 -7.00 -3.54 3.86
CA VAL A 165 -7.04 -2.17 4.34
C VAL A 165 -8.35 -1.90 5.05
N ILE A 166 -8.29 -1.29 6.23
CA ILE A 166 -9.47 -0.82 6.94
C ILE A 166 -9.41 0.70 7.06
N ASN A 167 -10.40 1.37 6.52
CA ASN A 167 -10.55 2.81 6.68
C ASN A 167 -11.55 3.13 7.80
N LEU A 168 -11.14 3.97 8.75
CA LEU A 168 -11.91 4.27 9.96
C LEU A 168 -12.88 5.47 9.81
N SER A 169 -13.06 6.02 8.63
CA SER A 169 -13.87 7.24 8.43
C SER A 169 -15.31 7.08 8.93
N ILE A 170 -15.89 5.89 8.80
CA ILE A 170 -17.20 5.51 9.32
C ILE A 170 -17.04 4.19 10.08
N VAL A 171 -17.10 4.24 11.40
CA VAL A 171 -16.72 3.11 12.27
C VAL A 171 -17.56 1.85 12.02
N ASP A 172 -18.88 2.00 11.85
CA ASP A 172 -19.77 0.85 11.60
C ASP A 172 -19.37 0.13 10.30
N ARG A 173 -19.05 0.88 9.24
CA ARG A 173 -18.57 0.33 7.97
C ARG A 173 -17.17 -0.29 8.09
N ALA A 174 -16.31 0.27 8.95
CA ALA A 174 -15.00 -0.32 9.25
C ALA A 174 -15.14 -1.68 9.96
N LEU A 175 -16.13 -1.81 10.84
CA LEU A 175 -16.43 -3.10 11.50
C LEU A 175 -16.99 -4.12 10.50
N GLU A 176 -17.91 -3.74 9.61
CA GLU A 176 -18.42 -4.60 8.54
C GLU A 176 -17.28 -5.10 7.63
N GLU A 177 -16.36 -4.21 7.25
CA GLU A 177 -15.20 -4.57 6.43
C GLU A 177 -14.23 -5.50 7.18
N LEU A 178 -13.99 -5.24 8.47
CA LEU A 178 -13.19 -6.12 9.31
C LEU A 178 -13.79 -7.53 9.39
N GLU A 179 -15.08 -7.65 9.63
CA GLU A 179 -15.79 -8.93 9.67
C GLU A 179 -15.68 -9.66 8.32
N TRP A 180 -15.84 -8.94 7.23
CA TRP A 180 -15.70 -9.49 5.88
C TRP A 180 -14.30 -10.05 5.62
N CYS A 181 -13.26 -9.35 6.07
CA CYS A 181 -11.87 -9.77 5.97
C CYS A 181 -11.58 -11.00 6.86
N LEU A 182 -12.03 -10.97 8.12
CA LEU A 182 -11.85 -12.07 9.07
C LEU A 182 -12.52 -13.37 8.60
N ALA A 183 -13.75 -13.27 8.07
CA ALA A 183 -14.47 -14.40 7.49
C ALA A 183 -13.73 -15.04 6.30
N ARG A 184 -12.78 -14.32 5.70
CA ARG A 184 -11.92 -14.78 4.58
C ARG A 184 -10.50 -15.13 5.00
N GLY A 185 -10.25 -15.24 6.31
CA GLY A 185 -9.00 -15.73 6.87
C GLY A 185 -7.92 -14.68 7.06
N ALA A 186 -8.25 -13.38 7.08
CA ALA A 186 -7.29 -12.34 7.39
C ALA A 186 -6.64 -12.56 8.76
N LYS A 187 -5.31 -12.51 8.81
CA LYS A 187 -4.50 -12.67 10.03
C LYS A 187 -4.01 -11.34 10.59
N THR A 188 -4.15 -10.30 9.83
CA THR A 188 -3.77 -8.94 10.14
C THR A 188 -4.57 -7.97 9.26
N VAL A 189 -4.60 -6.71 9.61
CA VAL A 189 -5.20 -5.64 8.80
C VAL A 189 -4.27 -4.43 8.76
N LEU A 190 -4.44 -3.60 7.75
CA LEU A 190 -3.68 -2.36 7.57
C LEU A 190 -4.59 -1.16 7.85
N VAL A 191 -4.17 -0.29 8.76
CA VAL A 191 -4.77 1.03 8.98
C VAL A 191 -3.77 2.10 8.59
N ARG A 192 -4.20 3.09 7.84
CA ARG A 192 -3.35 4.20 7.41
C ARG A 192 -2.86 5.00 8.63
N PRO A 193 -1.54 5.26 8.79
CA PRO A 193 -0.98 6.04 9.89
C PRO A 193 -1.19 7.55 9.67
N ALA A 194 -2.44 7.98 9.63
CA ALA A 194 -2.85 9.36 9.39
C ALA A 194 -4.10 9.72 10.20
N PRO A 195 -4.37 11.00 10.43
CA PRO A 195 -5.65 11.42 10.98
C PRO A 195 -6.81 10.91 10.14
N VAL A 196 -7.83 10.36 10.81
CA VAL A 196 -9.00 9.77 10.16
C VAL A 196 -9.87 10.87 9.54
N PRO A 197 -10.20 10.80 8.24
CA PRO A 197 -11.10 11.76 7.61
C PRO A 197 -12.51 11.71 8.22
N GLY A 198 -13.22 12.83 8.15
CA GLY A 198 -14.60 12.91 8.59
C GLY A 198 -15.27 14.18 8.08
N PHE A 199 -16.59 14.26 8.22
CA PHE A 199 -17.41 15.36 7.73
C PHE A 199 -17.12 16.73 8.37
N ARG A 200 -16.43 16.74 9.53
CA ARG A 200 -16.07 17.96 10.26
C ARG A 200 -14.55 18.16 10.39
N GLY A 201 -13.80 17.57 9.49
CA GLY A 201 -12.34 17.57 9.52
C GLY A 201 -11.77 16.23 9.95
N THR A 202 -10.49 16.23 10.32
CA THR A 202 -9.76 15.00 10.69
C THR A 202 -9.84 14.73 12.20
N ARG A 203 -9.74 13.46 12.59
CA ARG A 203 -9.85 12.97 13.97
C ARG A 203 -8.67 12.07 14.29
N SER A 204 -8.18 12.12 15.51
CA SER A 204 -7.20 11.13 15.98
C SER A 204 -7.86 9.75 16.11
N MET A 205 -7.21 8.72 15.60
CA MET A 205 -7.68 7.33 15.74
C MET A 205 -7.62 6.80 17.20
N GLY A 206 -7.04 7.56 18.11
CA GLY A 206 -7.06 7.29 19.56
C GLY A 206 -8.27 7.87 20.29
N LEU A 207 -9.25 8.46 19.59
CA LEU A 207 -10.48 8.92 20.23
C LEU A 207 -11.41 7.75 20.56
N PRO A 208 -12.22 7.85 21.65
CA PRO A 208 -13.11 6.78 22.09
C PRO A 208 -14.12 6.27 21.05
N GLU A 209 -14.44 7.09 20.05
CA GLU A 209 -15.32 6.68 18.94
C GLU A 209 -14.75 5.50 18.14
N PHE A 210 -13.43 5.29 18.14
CA PHE A 210 -12.76 4.18 17.46
C PHE A 210 -12.54 2.94 18.35
N ASP A 211 -12.85 3.02 19.64
CA ASP A 211 -12.70 1.89 20.57
C ASP A 211 -13.41 0.61 20.09
N PRO A 212 -14.62 0.66 19.49
CA PRO A 212 -15.26 -0.54 18.96
C PRO A 212 -14.40 -1.29 17.93
N PHE A 213 -13.71 -0.58 17.04
CA PHE A 213 -12.81 -1.20 16.06
C PHE A 213 -11.60 -1.85 16.75
N TRP A 214 -10.95 -1.13 17.67
CA TRP A 214 -9.81 -1.67 18.40
C TRP A 214 -10.18 -2.89 19.25
N GLN A 215 -11.34 -2.86 19.89
CA GLN A 215 -11.86 -4.00 20.66
C GLN A 215 -12.15 -5.20 19.75
N ALA A 216 -12.72 -5.00 18.57
CA ALA A 216 -12.97 -6.06 17.61
C ALA A 216 -11.65 -6.74 17.15
N CYS A 217 -10.60 -5.96 16.87
CA CYS A 217 -9.28 -6.51 16.55
C CYS A 217 -8.69 -7.33 17.71
N VAL A 218 -8.80 -6.84 18.95
CA VAL A 218 -8.36 -7.57 20.15
C VAL A 218 -9.14 -8.87 20.34
N GLN A 219 -10.46 -8.85 20.16
CA GLN A 219 -11.31 -10.04 20.28
C GLN A 219 -10.99 -11.08 19.18
N ALA A 220 -10.68 -10.61 17.97
CA ALA A 220 -10.25 -11.47 16.88
C ALA A 220 -8.80 -11.99 17.06
N GLY A 221 -8.03 -11.42 17.98
CA GLY A 221 -6.63 -11.80 18.22
C GLY A 221 -5.69 -11.47 17.06
N ILE A 222 -5.99 -10.43 16.26
CA ILE A 222 -5.18 -10.03 15.13
C ILE A 222 -4.39 -8.75 15.41
N PRO A 223 -3.14 -8.64 14.93
CA PRO A 223 -2.40 -7.39 14.92
C PRO A 223 -2.97 -6.41 13.90
N VAL A 224 -2.86 -5.13 14.20
CA VAL A 224 -3.14 -4.03 13.27
C VAL A 224 -1.82 -3.46 12.80
N CYS A 225 -1.56 -3.51 11.52
CA CYS A 225 -0.39 -2.92 10.90
C CYS A 225 -0.62 -1.43 10.60
N MET A 226 0.43 -0.64 10.79
CA MET A 226 0.52 0.74 10.35
C MET A 226 1.83 0.88 9.57
N HIS A 227 1.72 1.04 8.26
CA HIS A 227 2.87 1.12 7.38
C HIS A 227 3.07 2.55 6.87
N ALA A 228 4.33 2.99 6.73
CA ALA A 228 4.66 4.28 6.14
C ALA A 228 4.01 4.42 4.75
N SER A 229 3.24 5.49 4.57
CA SER A 229 2.41 5.70 3.38
C SER A 229 2.13 7.19 3.19
N ASP A 230 1.25 7.57 2.25
CA ASP A 230 0.81 8.96 2.13
C ASP A 230 -0.08 9.34 3.34
N SER A 231 0.54 9.86 4.38
CA SER A 231 -0.12 10.33 5.60
C SER A 231 -0.74 11.74 5.46
N GLY A 232 -0.67 12.32 4.25
CA GLY A 232 -1.04 13.72 4.00
C GLY A 232 0.10 14.71 4.26
N TYR A 233 1.22 14.26 4.79
CA TYR A 233 2.39 15.11 5.08
C TYR A 233 3.10 15.54 3.80
N ALA A 234 3.13 14.70 2.79
CA ALA A 234 3.70 15.02 1.48
C ALA A 234 3.01 16.24 0.85
N GLN A 235 1.67 16.32 0.92
CA GLN A 235 0.94 17.49 0.42
C GLN A 235 1.29 18.76 1.20
N TYR A 236 1.42 18.68 2.51
CA TYR A 236 1.84 19.82 3.33
C TYR A 236 3.22 20.35 2.90
N LEU A 237 4.17 19.44 2.66
CA LEU A 237 5.50 19.83 2.18
C LEU A 237 5.45 20.43 0.77
N ASP A 238 4.65 19.85 -0.13
CA ASP A 238 4.50 20.33 -1.50
C ASP A 238 3.88 21.74 -1.57
N ASP A 239 2.98 22.07 -0.64
CA ASP A 239 2.36 23.40 -0.55
C ASP A 239 3.36 24.49 -0.14
N TRP A 240 4.40 24.12 0.62
CA TRP A 240 5.42 25.05 1.11
C TRP A 240 6.71 25.03 0.28
N GLU A 241 7.12 23.86 -0.16
CA GLU A 241 8.37 23.64 -0.89
C GLU A 241 8.13 22.68 -2.06
N PRO A 242 7.49 23.15 -3.14
CA PRO A 242 7.30 22.32 -4.33
C PRO A 242 8.67 21.91 -4.89
N ALA A 243 8.90 20.62 -5.03
CA ALA A 243 10.12 20.09 -5.62
C ALA A 243 9.93 19.84 -7.11
N ASP A 244 10.91 20.23 -7.90
CA ASP A 244 10.94 19.95 -9.34
C ASP A 244 11.16 18.46 -9.66
N GLU A 245 11.68 17.70 -8.67
CA GLU A 245 11.95 16.27 -8.81
C GLU A 245 11.28 15.46 -7.66
N TYR A 246 10.86 14.24 -8.01
CA TYR A 246 10.42 13.28 -7.01
C TYR A 246 11.59 12.89 -6.09
N LEU A 247 11.40 13.13 -4.81
CA LEU A 247 12.27 12.64 -3.74
C LEU A 247 11.45 11.74 -2.82
N PRO A 248 11.88 10.49 -2.57
CA PRO A 248 11.13 9.56 -1.71
C PRO A 248 11.05 10.03 -0.25
N PHE A 249 12.04 10.81 0.17
CA PHE A 249 12.08 11.42 1.49
C PHE A 249 12.52 12.87 1.31
N LYS A 250 11.56 13.78 1.29
CA LYS A 250 11.87 15.21 1.28
C LYS A 250 12.42 15.61 2.64
N PRO A 251 13.62 16.19 2.71
CA PRO A 251 14.05 16.84 3.95
C PRO A 251 13.10 18.00 4.24
N THR A 252 12.67 18.12 5.49
CA THR A 252 11.91 19.27 5.92
C THR A 252 12.87 20.43 6.12
N ALA A 253 12.52 21.60 5.63
CA ALA A 253 13.26 22.83 5.89
C ALA A 253 13.01 23.41 7.30
N PHE A 254 12.28 22.67 8.15
CA PHE A 254 11.92 23.06 9.52
C PHE A 254 12.62 22.19 10.53
#